data_db5571024d9952be938009d11fe27802
#
_entry.id   db5571024d9952be938009d11fe27802
#
_cell.length_a   1.000
_cell.length_b   1.000
_cell.length_c   1.000
_cell.angle_alpha   90.00
_cell.angle_beta   90.00
_cell.angle_gamma   90.00
#
_symmetry.space_group_name_H-M   'P 1'
#
loop_
_entity.id
_entity.type
_entity.pdbx_description
1 polymer ?
#
loop_
_entity_poly.entity_id
_entity_poly.type
_entity_poly.pdbx_seq_one_letter_code
_entity_poly.pdbx_strand_id
1 'polypeptide(L)'
;MRRLPILLSISALLAISSHLPAQTPAAAVTLTRLDCGTGTAPTDVGARMTDTYAYNGLKVQLVFSCYLIKHGDDYMVWDTGNPVGNTPTAPKTSLVDLLGQLKVTPDQVKYVAISHYHGDHTGQVSSLPHATLLIGKGDWDAITQGNAAANPAAFANWVSGGGKVEPLAADKDVFGDGTVVILNMPGHTPGHHSLLVRLKEKGSVLITGDLAHFHENYDSNGVPSFNTDRAATLASLDRFKNIAKNLNATVIIQHDARDIGKLPAFPASAK
;
A
#
# COMPACT_ATOMS: atom_id res chain seq x y z
N MET A 1 0.47 63.84 63.97
CA MET A 1 0.97 63.40 62.60
C MET A 1 1.43 61.95 62.74
N ARG A 2 0.58 60.99 62.24
CA ARG A 2 0.89 59.57 62.29
C ARG A 2 1.37 59.15 60.87
N ARG A 3 2.58 58.66 60.79
CA ARG A 3 3.14 58.09 59.51
C ARG A 3 2.73 56.65 59.40
N LEU A 4 2.06 56.30 58.28
CA LEU A 4 1.73 54.93 57.87
C LEU A 4 2.93 54.32 57.16
N PRO A 5 3.30 53.02 57.37
CA PRO A 5 4.32 52.34 56.60
C PRO A 5 3.71 51.80 55.34
N ILE A 6 4.43 51.99 54.20
CA ILE A 6 4.12 51.38 52.89
C ILE A 6 4.73 50.04 52.88
N LEU A 7 3.89 48.99 52.77
CA LEU A 7 4.32 47.57 52.49
C LEU A 7 4.53 47.39 51.00
N LEU A 8 5.77 47.21 50.57
CA LEU A 8 6.10 46.74 49.20
C LEU A 8 5.87 45.23 49.13
N SER A 9 4.88 44.83 48.34
CA SER A 9 4.67 43.41 48.01
C SER A 9 5.56 43.06 46.79
N ILE A 10 6.54 42.18 46.99
CA ILE A 10 7.36 41.62 45.93
C ILE A 10 6.62 40.38 45.40
N SER A 11 6.02 40.50 44.20
CA SER A 11 5.44 39.37 43.48
C SER A 11 6.55 38.61 42.74
N ALA A 12 6.90 37.43 43.23
CA ALA A 12 7.81 36.51 42.51
C ALA A 12 7.05 35.87 41.35
N LEU A 13 7.41 36.19 40.11
CA LEU A 13 6.97 35.45 38.90
C LEU A 13 7.75 34.14 38.84
N LEU A 14 7.07 33.01 39.09
CA LEU A 14 7.58 31.69 38.75
C LEU A 14 7.49 31.49 37.23
N ALA A 15 8.63 31.49 36.55
CA ALA A 15 8.73 31.07 35.15
C ALA A 15 8.59 29.55 35.06
N ILE A 16 7.43 29.07 34.64
CA ILE A 16 7.23 27.64 34.29
C ILE A 16 7.86 27.40 32.94
N SER A 17 9.06 26.81 32.92
CA SER A 17 9.69 26.34 31.70
C SER A 17 8.94 25.10 31.19
N SER A 18 8.06 25.27 30.22
CA SER A 18 7.44 24.16 29.50
C SER A 18 8.49 23.49 28.61
N HIS A 19 9.06 22.39 29.09
CA HIS A 19 9.85 21.49 28.25
C HIS A 19 8.91 20.80 27.29
N LEU A 20 8.85 21.27 26.03
CA LEU A 20 8.28 20.48 24.94
C LEU A 20 9.14 19.20 24.80
N PRO A 21 8.53 18.03 24.78
CA PRO A 21 9.29 16.80 24.53
C PRO A 21 9.97 16.94 23.17
N ALA A 22 11.27 16.64 23.11
CA ALA A 22 12.01 16.58 21.87
C ALA A 22 11.30 15.59 20.94
N GLN A 23 10.81 16.05 19.78
CA GLN A 23 10.26 15.15 18.78
C GLN A 23 11.37 14.18 18.35
N THR A 24 11.13 12.90 18.57
CA THR A 24 12.00 11.84 18.01
C THR A 24 12.11 12.09 16.50
N PRO A 25 13.32 12.12 15.92
CA PRO A 25 13.46 12.26 14.49
C PRO A 25 12.60 11.21 13.79
N ALA A 26 11.82 11.63 12.78
CA ALA A 26 11.02 10.70 12.00
C ALA A 26 11.92 9.61 11.42
N ALA A 27 11.47 8.35 11.49
CA ALA A 27 12.24 7.22 10.98
C ALA A 27 12.54 7.41 9.49
N ALA A 28 13.73 6.99 9.06
CA ALA A 28 14.07 7.01 7.65
C ALA A 28 13.19 5.99 6.91
N VAL A 29 12.44 6.47 5.90
CA VAL A 29 11.57 5.62 5.07
C VAL A 29 12.18 5.45 3.70
N THR A 30 12.20 4.22 3.19
CA THR A 30 12.58 3.93 1.81
C THR A 30 11.54 3.04 1.14
N LEU A 31 11.43 3.18 -0.20
CA LEU A 31 10.49 2.42 -1.03
C LEU A 31 11.24 1.78 -2.19
N THR A 32 11.19 0.45 -2.28
CA THR A 32 11.82 -0.34 -3.36
C THR A 32 10.75 -1.09 -4.13
N ARG A 33 10.70 -0.92 -5.46
CA ARG A 33 9.86 -1.75 -6.32
C ARG A 33 10.53 -3.10 -6.55
N LEU A 34 9.74 -4.17 -6.46
CA LEU A 34 10.12 -5.54 -6.77
C LEU A 34 9.35 -6.01 -8.02
N ASP A 35 10.00 -6.76 -8.90
CA ASP A 35 9.34 -7.37 -10.05
C ASP A 35 8.69 -8.70 -9.62
N CYS A 36 7.39 -8.65 -9.37
CA CYS A 36 6.60 -9.79 -8.93
C CYS A 36 5.78 -10.42 -10.07
N GLY A 37 6.20 -10.17 -11.32
CA GLY A 37 5.64 -10.74 -12.53
C GLY A 37 5.50 -9.71 -13.65
N THR A 38 5.55 -10.21 -14.89
CA THR A 38 5.38 -9.37 -16.09
C THR A 38 4.68 -10.20 -17.15
N GLY A 39 3.64 -9.65 -17.76
CA GLY A 39 2.95 -10.28 -18.88
C GLY A 39 3.92 -10.55 -20.03
N THR A 40 3.79 -11.68 -20.71
CA THR A 40 4.67 -12.06 -21.82
C THR A 40 4.42 -11.25 -23.09
N ALA A 41 3.23 -10.65 -23.22
CA ALA A 41 2.82 -9.80 -24.34
C ALA A 41 1.78 -8.76 -23.88
N PRO A 42 1.58 -7.66 -24.64
CA PRO A 42 0.51 -6.73 -24.37
C PRO A 42 -0.86 -7.42 -24.36
N THR A 43 -1.64 -7.17 -23.31
CA THR A 43 -2.98 -7.74 -23.10
C THR A 43 -4.03 -6.79 -23.70
N ASP A 44 -5.01 -7.35 -24.41
CA ASP A 44 -6.20 -6.59 -24.82
C ASP A 44 -7.06 -6.29 -23.59
N VAL A 45 -7.21 -5.02 -23.29
CA VAL A 45 -7.93 -4.53 -22.10
C VAL A 45 -9.36 -4.06 -22.42
N GLY A 46 -9.75 -4.08 -23.70
CA GLY A 46 -11.04 -3.54 -24.16
C GLY A 46 -12.26 -4.29 -23.63
N ALA A 47 -12.16 -5.61 -23.44
CA ALA A 47 -13.32 -6.44 -23.09
C ALA A 47 -13.64 -6.45 -21.59
N ARG A 48 -12.66 -6.22 -20.72
CA ARG A 48 -12.82 -6.45 -19.27
C ARG A 48 -12.51 -5.26 -18.36
N MET A 49 -11.64 -4.34 -18.82
CA MET A 49 -11.12 -3.27 -17.97
C MET A 49 -11.99 -1.99 -18.00
N THR A 50 -13.19 -2.09 -18.55
CA THR A 50 -14.20 -1.03 -18.55
C THR A 50 -15.59 -1.63 -18.70
N ASP A 51 -16.56 -1.03 -18.03
CA ASP A 51 -18.00 -1.33 -18.18
C ASP A 51 -18.68 -0.46 -19.25
N THR A 52 -17.94 0.44 -19.88
CA THR A 52 -18.43 1.41 -20.90
C THR A 52 -17.80 1.21 -22.28
N TYR A 53 -17.08 0.12 -22.49
CA TYR A 53 -16.39 -0.21 -23.76
C TYR A 53 -15.37 0.85 -24.23
N ALA A 54 -14.82 1.66 -23.30
CA ALA A 54 -13.97 2.80 -23.62
C ALA A 54 -12.61 2.41 -24.24
N TYR A 55 -12.14 1.16 -24.05
CA TYR A 55 -10.79 0.72 -24.43
C TYR A 55 -10.78 -0.29 -25.56
N ASN A 56 -11.74 -0.24 -26.46
CA ASN A 56 -11.83 -1.18 -27.57
C ASN A 56 -10.55 -1.15 -28.43
N GLY A 57 -9.91 -2.32 -28.56
CA GLY A 57 -8.66 -2.47 -29.32
C GLY A 57 -7.40 -1.98 -28.60
N LEU A 58 -7.50 -1.45 -27.38
CA LEU A 58 -6.35 -1.03 -26.59
C LEU A 58 -5.62 -2.26 -26.04
N LYS A 59 -4.29 -2.30 -26.26
CA LYS A 59 -3.41 -3.32 -25.70
C LYS A 59 -2.41 -2.68 -24.76
N VAL A 60 -2.30 -3.21 -23.55
CA VAL A 60 -1.43 -2.69 -22.48
C VAL A 60 -0.48 -3.79 -22.02
N GLN A 61 0.80 -3.46 -21.88
CA GLN A 61 1.76 -4.33 -21.23
C GLN A 61 1.54 -4.26 -19.72
N LEU A 62 0.97 -5.31 -19.15
CA LEU A 62 0.74 -5.41 -17.71
C LEU A 62 1.99 -5.91 -17.00
N VAL A 63 2.28 -5.30 -15.86
CA VAL A 63 3.31 -5.71 -14.91
C VAL A 63 2.68 -5.93 -13.54
N PHE A 64 3.32 -6.75 -12.72
CA PHE A 64 2.84 -7.07 -11.37
C PHE A 64 3.95 -6.68 -10.40
N SER A 65 3.74 -5.56 -9.73
CA SER A 65 4.74 -4.98 -8.84
C SER A 65 4.41 -5.27 -7.38
N CYS A 66 5.42 -5.65 -6.61
CA CYS A 66 5.39 -5.62 -5.15
C CYS A 66 6.31 -4.50 -4.66
N TYR A 67 6.19 -4.14 -3.41
CA TYR A 67 7.03 -3.10 -2.85
C TYR A 67 7.56 -3.49 -1.48
N LEU A 68 8.86 -3.25 -1.26
CA LEU A 68 9.45 -3.31 0.06
C LEU A 68 9.56 -1.89 0.62
N ILE A 69 8.94 -1.67 1.75
CA ILE A 69 9.04 -0.45 2.54
C ILE A 69 9.92 -0.74 3.75
N LYS A 70 10.98 0.04 3.92
CA LYS A 70 11.77 0.06 5.15
C LYS A 70 11.43 1.31 5.93
N HIS A 71 11.12 1.16 7.23
CA HIS A 71 10.82 2.24 8.15
C HIS A 71 11.70 2.08 9.39
N GLY A 72 12.76 2.85 9.48
CA GLY A 72 13.81 2.61 10.49
C GLY A 72 14.40 1.20 10.35
N ASP A 73 14.19 0.33 11.34
CA ASP A 73 14.63 -1.06 11.31
C ASP A 73 13.52 -2.05 10.94
N ASP A 74 12.28 -1.58 10.82
CA ASP A 74 11.12 -2.40 10.46
C ASP A 74 10.97 -2.51 8.94
N TYR A 75 10.49 -3.66 8.47
CA TYR A 75 10.15 -3.90 7.07
C TYR A 75 8.67 -4.22 6.89
N MET A 76 8.08 -3.67 5.82
CA MET A 76 6.75 -4.00 5.33
C MET A 76 6.84 -4.40 3.86
N VAL A 77 6.19 -5.48 3.47
CA VAL A 77 5.95 -5.83 2.07
C VAL A 77 4.53 -5.42 1.71
N TRP A 78 4.38 -4.68 0.61
CA TRP A 78 3.09 -4.33 0.00
C TRP A 78 2.87 -5.19 -1.24
N ASP A 79 1.84 -6.03 -1.20
CA ASP A 79 1.49 -7.07 -2.15
C ASP A 79 2.60 -8.12 -2.35
N THR A 80 2.25 -9.28 -2.82
CA THR A 80 3.18 -10.41 -2.98
C THR A 80 3.20 -10.99 -4.39
N GLY A 81 2.53 -10.31 -5.33
CA GLY A 81 2.56 -10.60 -6.76
C GLY A 81 1.95 -11.94 -7.15
N ASN A 82 2.30 -12.37 -8.36
CA ASN A 82 1.89 -13.68 -8.89
C ASN A 82 2.58 -14.84 -8.16
N PRO A 83 1.95 -16.01 -8.13
CA PRO A 83 2.62 -17.22 -7.65
C PRO A 83 3.82 -17.59 -8.53
N VAL A 84 4.85 -18.16 -7.91
CA VAL A 84 5.97 -18.76 -8.65
C VAL A 84 5.47 -20.01 -9.42
N GLY A 85 5.92 -20.19 -10.65
CA GLY A 85 5.55 -21.36 -11.46
C GLY A 85 5.59 -21.07 -12.95
N ASN A 86 4.90 -21.91 -13.73
CA ASN A 86 4.89 -21.87 -15.20
C ASN A 86 3.66 -21.15 -15.78
N THR A 87 3.28 -20.00 -15.19
CA THR A 87 2.21 -19.17 -15.74
C THR A 87 2.82 -18.05 -16.60
N PRO A 88 2.10 -17.51 -17.59
CA PRO A 88 2.60 -16.43 -18.45
C PRO A 88 2.97 -15.13 -17.68
N THR A 89 2.48 -14.98 -16.47
CA THR A 89 2.70 -13.81 -15.62
C THR A 89 3.58 -14.10 -14.40
N ALA A 90 4.06 -15.35 -14.26
CA ALA A 90 4.90 -15.72 -13.12
C ALA A 90 6.18 -14.87 -13.03
N PRO A 91 6.61 -14.49 -11.83
CA PRO A 91 7.87 -13.78 -11.66
C PRO A 91 9.06 -14.67 -12.05
N LYS A 92 10.10 -14.06 -12.63
CA LYS A 92 11.38 -14.75 -12.93
C LYS A 92 12.17 -15.07 -11.66
N THR A 93 11.97 -14.26 -10.62
CA THR A 93 12.64 -14.36 -9.33
C THR A 93 11.58 -14.34 -8.25
N SER A 94 11.63 -15.24 -7.28
CA SER A 94 10.67 -15.29 -6.19
C SER A 94 10.75 -14.04 -5.30
N LEU A 95 9.69 -13.72 -4.58
CA LEU A 95 9.68 -12.63 -3.60
C LEU A 95 10.78 -12.83 -2.55
N VAL A 96 10.97 -14.06 -2.07
CA VAL A 96 12.01 -14.39 -1.08
C VAL A 96 13.40 -14.14 -1.62
N ASP A 97 13.66 -14.51 -2.88
CA ASP A 97 14.97 -14.28 -3.52
C ASP A 97 15.21 -12.77 -3.77
N LEU A 98 14.18 -12.01 -4.13
CA LEU A 98 14.27 -10.55 -4.27
C LEU A 98 14.57 -9.88 -2.92
N LEU A 99 13.91 -10.30 -1.85
CA LEU A 99 14.22 -9.85 -0.49
C LEU A 99 15.66 -10.23 -0.09
N GLY A 100 16.11 -11.47 -0.41
CA GLY A 100 17.46 -11.95 -0.15
C GLY A 100 18.54 -11.10 -0.85
N GLN A 101 18.30 -10.63 -2.08
CA GLN A 101 19.19 -9.70 -2.79
C GLN A 101 19.30 -8.34 -2.06
N LEU A 102 18.27 -7.94 -1.33
CA LEU A 102 18.26 -6.75 -0.46
C LEU A 102 18.77 -7.06 0.96
N LYS A 103 19.25 -8.30 1.21
CA LYS A 103 19.70 -8.79 2.53
C LYS A 103 18.59 -8.76 3.60
N VAL A 104 17.36 -8.96 3.19
CA VAL A 104 16.18 -9.07 4.06
C VAL A 104 15.69 -10.51 4.03
N THR A 105 15.55 -11.13 5.21
CA THR A 105 14.94 -12.45 5.33
C THR A 105 13.44 -12.34 5.54
N PRO A 106 12.64 -13.37 5.20
CA PRO A 106 11.21 -13.39 5.50
C PRO A 106 10.86 -13.07 6.96
N ASP A 107 11.66 -13.55 7.90
CA ASP A 107 11.46 -13.34 9.36
C ASP A 107 11.68 -11.89 9.81
N GLN A 108 12.40 -11.09 9.03
CA GLN A 108 12.58 -9.67 9.29
C GLN A 108 11.41 -8.82 8.82
N VAL A 109 10.51 -9.38 8.00
CA VAL A 109 9.32 -8.68 7.52
C VAL A 109 8.27 -8.65 8.63
N LYS A 110 8.10 -7.48 9.23
CA LYS A 110 7.15 -7.26 10.33
C LYS A 110 5.69 -7.26 9.86
N TYR A 111 5.45 -6.68 8.69
CA TYR A 111 4.11 -6.57 8.11
C TYR A 111 4.11 -7.07 6.65
N VAL A 112 3.11 -7.86 6.28
CA VAL A 112 2.70 -8.07 4.92
C VAL A 112 1.34 -7.41 4.72
N ALA A 113 1.29 -6.39 3.90
CA ALA A 113 0.06 -5.65 3.62
C ALA A 113 -0.41 -5.98 2.20
N ILE A 114 -1.67 -6.32 2.08
CA ILE A 114 -2.29 -6.76 0.82
C ILE A 114 -3.31 -5.72 0.39
N SER A 115 -3.16 -5.21 -0.85
CA SER A 115 -4.09 -4.26 -1.42
C SER A 115 -5.50 -4.86 -1.54
N HIS A 116 -5.58 -6.10 -2.01
CA HIS A 116 -6.82 -6.88 -2.12
C HIS A 116 -6.53 -8.38 -2.37
N TYR A 117 -7.57 -9.22 -2.35
CA TYR A 117 -7.43 -10.69 -2.34
C TYR A 117 -7.09 -11.35 -3.67
N HIS A 118 -7.01 -10.67 -4.82
CA HIS A 118 -6.72 -11.33 -6.11
C HIS A 118 -5.34 -11.98 -6.15
N GLY A 119 -5.24 -13.04 -6.95
CA GLY A 119 -4.09 -13.93 -6.92
C GLY A 119 -2.76 -13.32 -7.36
N ASP A 120 -2.80 -12.27 -8.17
CA ASP A 120 -1.64 -11.50 -8.62
C ASP A 120 -1.13 -10.46 -7.60
N HIS A 121 -1.83 -10.33 -6.47
CA HIS A 121 -1.40 -9.56 -5.29
C HIS A 121 -1.05 -10.46 -4.10
N THR A 122 -1.55 -11.71 -4.11
CA THR A 122 -1.47 -12.62 -2.96
C THR A 122 -0.66 -13.88 -3.23
N GLY A 123 -0.13 -14.04 -4.46
CA GLY A 123 0.41 -15.31 -4.94
C GLY A 123 1.57 -15.88 -4.14
N GLN A 124 2.32 -15.04 -3.42
CA GLN A 124 3.44 -15.48 -2.59
C GLN A 124 3.28 -15.08 -1.11
N VAL A 125 2.07 -14.73 -0.65
CA VAL A 125 1.84 -14.29 0.74
C VAL A 125 2.25 -15.34 1.77
N SER A 126 2.07 -16.61 1.46
CA SER A 126 2.47 -17.73 2.33
C SER A 126 3.99 -17.84 2.56
N SER A 127 4.80 -17.12 1.76
CA SER A 127 6.26 -17.04 1.97
C SER A 127 6.66 -16.16 3.15
N LEU A 128 5.73 -15.41 3.76
CA LEU A 128 5.95 -14.48 4.86
C LEU A 128 5.10 -14.88 6.09
N PRO A 129 5.20 -16.14 6.59
CA PRO A 129 4.24 -16.70 7.54
C PRO A 129 4.28 -16.04 8.93
N HIS A 130 5.39 -15.38 9.27
CA HIS A 130 5.59 -14.72 10.58
C HIS A 130 5.22 -13.24 10.57
N ALA A 131 5.00 -12.65 9.39
CA ALA A 131 4.57 -11.27 9.28
C ALA A 131 3.11 -11.10 9.77
N THR A 132 2.82 -9.96 10.41
CA THR A 132 1.43 -9.57 10.67
C THR A 132 0.79 -9.21 9.34
N LEU A 133 -0.30 -9.90 8.99
CA LEU A 133 -1.08 -9.64 7.79
C LEU A 133 -1.97 -8.40 8.00
N LEU A 134 -1.78 -7.36 7.19
CA LEU A 134 -2.66 -6.21 7.09
C LEU A 134 -3.50 -6.35 5.82
N ILE A 135 -4.81 -6.46 5.95
CA ILE A 135 -5.71 -6.70 4.82
C ILE A 135 -7.06 -6.04 5.07
N GLY A 136 -7.74 -5.59 4.04
CA GLY A 136 -9.07 -5.00 4.17
C GLY A 136 -10.07 -5.96 4.81
N LYS A 137 -10.88 -5.42 5.75
CA LYS A 137 -11.86 -6.24 6.48
C LYS A 137 -12.81 -6.97 5.54
N GLY A 138 -13.32 -6.31 4.49
CA GLY A 138 -14.22 -6.94 3.51
C GLY A 138 -13.56 -8.10 2.75
N ASP A 139 -12.27 -8.00 2.47
CA ASP A 139 -11.50 -9.05 1.81
C ASP A 139 -11.17 -10.19 2.79
N TRP A 140 -10.82 -9.86 4.03
CA TRP A 140 -10.62 -10.88 5.06
C TRP A 140 -11.89 -11.69 5.35
N ASP A 141 -13.05 -11.01 5.40
CA ASP A 141 -14.34 -11.67 5.55
C ASP A 141 -14.60 -12.64 4.37
N ALA A 142 -14.32 -12.23 3.14
CA ALA A 142 -14.45 -13.10 1.95
C ALA A 142 -13.54 -14.34 2.01
N ILE A 143 -12.28 -14.16 2.43
CA ILE A 143 -11.31 -15.26 2.61
C ILE A 143 -11.81 -16.26 3.66
N THR A 144 -12.21 -15.78 4.83
CA THR A 144 -12.63 -16.64 5.94
C THR A 144 -13.97 -17.32 5.71
N GLN A 145 -14.84 -16.75 4.86
CA GLN A 145 -16.08 -17.37 4.41
C GLN A 145 -15.87 -18.38 3.28
N GLY A 146 -14.63 -18.58 2.82
CA GLY A 146 -14.31 -19.56 1.78
C GLY A 146 -14.71 -19.12 0.36
N ASN A 147 -14.79 -17.81 0.09
CA ASN A 147 -15.02 -17.31 -1.26
C ASN A 147 -13.85 -17.75 -2.18
N ALA A 148 -14.17 -18.55 -3.21
CA ALA A 148 -13.15 -19.11 -4.11
C ALA A 148 -12.34 -18.03 -4.85
N ALA A 149 -12.93 -16.88 -5.15
CA ALA A 149 -12.24 -15.76 -5.79
C ALA A 149 -11.15 -15.13 -4.89
N ALA A 150 -11.29 -15.30 -3.56
CA ALA A 150 -10.34 -14.78 -2.58
C ALA A 150 -9.17 -15.71 -2.28
N ASN A 151 -9.08 -16.87 -2.96
CA ASN A 151 -8.01 -17.88 -2.78
C ASN A 151 -7.66 -18.17 -1.30
N PRO A 152 -8.58 -18.71 -0.50
CA PRO A 152 -8.36 -18.92 0.95
C PRO A 152 -7.12 -19.78 1.27
N ALA A 153 -6.72 -20.66 0.35
CA ALA A 153 -5.54 -21.53 0.52
C ALA A 153 -4.23 -20.72 0.68
N ALA A 154 -4.09 -19.58 0.00
CA ALA A 154 -2.92 -18.72 0.14
C ALA A 154 -2.77 -18.16 1.57
N PHE A 155 -3.88 -18.02 2.29
CA PHE A 155 -3.97 -17.46 3.64
C PHE A 155 -4.13 -18.52 4.75
N ALA A 156 -3.93 -19.80 4.43
CA ALA A 156 -4.21 -20.92 5.35
C ALA A 156 -3.54 -20.76 6.73
N ASN A 157 -2.30 -20.21 6.78
CA ASN A 157 -1.60 -19.95 8.03
C ASN A 157 -2.37 -18.98 8.95
N TRP A 158 -2.85 -17.88 8.39
CA TRP A 158 -3.58 -16.86 9.18
C TRP A 158 -5.01 -17.30 9.49
N VAL A 159 -5.69 -17.97 8.54
CA VAL A 159 -7.04 -18.52 8.75
C VAL A 159 -7.06 -19.56 9.87
N SER A 160 -6.01 -20.38 9.99
CA SER A 160 -5.89 -21.37 11.07
C SER A 160 -5.40 -20.80 12.41
N GLY A 161 -5.10 -19.50 12.48
CA GLY A 161 -4.58 -18.85 13.70
C GLY A 161 -3.07 -19.03 13.91
N GLY A 162 -2.33 -19.49 12.91
CA GLY A 162 -0.86 -19.62 12.96
C GLY A 162 -0.12 -18.29 12.76
N GLY A 163 -0.80 -17.26 12.23
CA GLY A 163 -0.27 -15.93 12.01
C GLY A 163 -1.17 -14.83 12.57
N LYS A 164 -0.59 -13.65 12.87
CA LYS A 164 -1.34 -12.48 13.33
C LYS A 164 -1.99 -11.77 12.15
N VAL A 165 -3.29 -11.44 12.25
CA VAL A 165 -4.05 -10.68 11.26
C VAL A 165 -4.57 -9.40 11.89
N GLU A 166 -4.55 -8.32 11.14
CA GLU A 166 -5.22 -7.05 11.44
C GLU A 166 -6.14 -6.70 10.27
N PRO A 167 -7.45 -7.05 10.32
CA PRO A 167 -8.41 -6.63 9.31
C PRO A 167 -8.71 -5.14 9.41
N LEU A 168 -8.53 -4.42 8.29
CA LEU A 168 -8.64 -2.97 8.24
C LEU A 168 -10.02 -2.55 7.72
N ALA A 169 -10.77 -1.79 8.52
CA ALA A 169 -12.08 -1.23 8.14
C ALA A 169 -12.00 0.26 7.74
N ALA A 170 -10.85 0.89 7.90
CA ALA A 170 -10.59 2.30 7.62
C ALA A 170 -9.12 2.49 7.22
N ASP A 171 -8.70 3.74 6.99
CA ASP A 171 -7.30 4.07 6.78
C ASP A 171 -6.45 3.63 7.98
N LYS A 172 -5.25 3.15 7.70
CA LYS A 172 -4.30 2.71 8.73
C LYS A 172 -2.97 3.41 8.56
N ASP A 173 -2.58 4.21 9.53
CA ASP A 173 -1.18 4.63 9.71
C ASP A 173 -0.40 3.44 10.29
N VAL A 174 0.49 2.84 9.49
CA VAL A 174 1.13 1.57 9.83
C VAL A 174 2.11 1.72 10.99
N PHE A 175 2.86 2.82 11.00
CA PHE A 175 3.93 3.07 11.98
C PHE A 175 3.58 4.18 12.99
N GLY A 176 2.43 4.86 12.81
CA GLY A 176 1.94 5.87 13.76
C GLY A 176 2.57 7.25 13.61
N ASP A 177 3.34 7.50 12.54
CA ASP A 177 4.01 8.78 12.26
C ASP A 177 3.55 9.44 10.95
N GLY A 178 2.54 8.85 10.31
CA GLY A 178 1.95 9.34 9.07
C GLY A 178 2.79 9.11 7.82
N THR A 179 3.92 8.43 7.89
CA THR A 179 4.81 8.22 6.74
C THR A 179 4.33 7.11 5.81
N VAL A 180 3.69 6.07 6.34
CA VAL A 180 3.15 4.94 5.58
C VAL A 180 1.70 4.71 5.97
N VAL A 181 0.80 5.03 5.05
CA VAL A 181 -0.65 4.96 5.31
C VAL A 181 -1.33 4.06 4.28
N ILE A 182 -1.98 3.01 4.76
CA ILE A 182 -2.87 2.18 3.96
C ILE A 182 -4.21 2.90 3.88
N LEU A 183 -4.67 3.21 2.67
CA LEU A 183 -5.89 3.97 2.40
C LEU A 183 -7.02 3.04 2.03
N ASN A 184 -8.13 3.10 2.76
CA ASN A 184 -9.32 2.31 2.46
C ASN A 184 -10.00 2.84 1.18
N MET A 185 -9.96 2.04 0.12
CA MET A 185 -10.44 2.37 -1.23
C MET A 185 -11.31 1.23 -1.80
N PRO A 186 -12.45 0.89 -1.15
CA PRO A 186 -13.26 -0.25 -1.56
C PRO A 186 -13.88 -0.06 -2.94
N GLY A 187 -14.27 -1.18 -3.58
CA GLY A 187 -15.02 -1.20 -4.84
C GLY A 187 -14.50 -2.22 -5.85
N HIS A 188 -13.21 -2.27 -6.12
CA HIS A 188 -12.60 -3.34 -6.91
C HIS A 188 -12.83 -4.70 -6.21
N THR A 189 -12.48 -4.77 -4.95
CA THR A 189 -12.96 -5.76 -3.99
C THR A 189 -13.61 -5.05 -2.80
N PRO A 190 -14.37 -5.75 -1.93
CA PRO A 190 -15.00 -5.14 -0.76
C PRO A 190 -14.00 -4.52 0.24
N GLY A 191 -12.79 -5.06 0.29
CA GLY A 191 -11.72 -4.64 1.19
C GLY A 191 -10.52 -3.99 0.49
N HIS A 192 -10.67 -3.55 -0.76
CA HIS A 192 -9.54 -2.97 -1.51
C HIS A 192 -8.94 -1.74 -0.82
N HIS A 193 -7.61 -1.66 -0.88
CA HIS A 193 -6.79 -0.57 -0.34
C HIS A 193 -5.77 -0.07 -1.35
N SER A 194 -5.38 1.20 -1.20
CA SER A 194 -4.22 1.82 -1.85
C SER A 194 -3.16 2.19 -0.81
N LEU A 195 -1.95 2.50 -1.24
CA LEU A 195 -0.86 2.83 -0.32
C LEU A 195 -0.34 4.26 -0.54
N LEU A 196 -0.17 5.01 0.54
CA LEU A 196 0.56 6.28 0.58
C LEU A 196 1.88 6.07 1.33
N VAL A 197 3.00 6.46 0.70
CA VAL A 197 4.33 6.48 1.33
C VAL A 197 4.89 7.90 1.21
N ARG A 198 5.25 8.52 2.34
CA ARG A 198 5.91 9.83 2.36
C ARG A 198 7.41 9.64 2.50
N LEU A 199 8.13 10.02 1.46
CA LEU A 199 9.58 9.90 1.35
C LEU A 199 10.22 11.28 1.51
N LYS A 200 11.37 11.33 2.16
CA LYS A 200 12.04 12.60 2.48
C LYS A 200 12.51 13.36 1.24
N GLU A 201 13.05 12.64 0.26
CA GLU A 201 13.64 13.25 -0.95
C GLU A 201 12.64 13.30 -2.10
N LYS A 202 11.86 12.22 -2.29
CA LYS A 202 10.91 12.09 -3.40
C LYS A 202 9.55 12.75 -3.12
N GLY A 203 9.20 12.97 -1.86
CA GLY A 203 7.88 13.43 -1.45
C GLY A 203 6.86 12.30 -1.34
N SER A 204 5.59 12.61 -1.50
CA SER A 204 4.51 11.64 -1.41
C SER A 204 4.45 10.75 -2.64
N VAL A 205 4.35 9.44 -2.43
CA VAL A 205 4.10 8.41 -3.45
C VAL A 205 2.79 7.73 -3.13
N LEU A 206 1.90 7.63 -4.10
CA LEU A 206 0.62 6.92 -4.00
C LEU A 206 0.62 5.74 -4.97
N ILE A 207 0.35 4.54 -4.45
CA ILE A 207 0.28 3.29 -5.20
C ILE A 207 -1.18 2.85 -5.24
N THR A 208 -1.71 2.62 -6.45
CA THR A 208 -3.15 2.43 -6.66
C THR A 208 -3.69 1.11 -6.11
N GLY A 209 -2.88 0.03 -6.06
CA GLY A 209 -3.45 -1.32 -6.13
C GLY A 209 -4.24 -1.43 -7.44
N ASP A 210 -5.40 -2.07 -7.40
CA ASP A 210 -6.30 -2.24 -8.55
C ASP A 210 -7.44 -1.22 -8.59
N LEU A 211 -7.28 -0.10 -7.88
CA LEU A 211 -8.16 1.04 -8.05
C LEU A 211 -8.12 1.57 -9.49
N ALA A 212 -6.95 1.46 -10.13
CA ALA A 212 -6.72 1.63 -11.56
C ALA A 212 -5.60 0.70 -12.02
N HIS A 213 -5.72 0.14 -13.24
CA HIS A 213 -4.79 -0.85 -13.77
C HIS A 213 -3.80 -0.27 -14.79
N PHE A 214 -4.15 0.82 -15.47
CA PHE A 214 -3.33 1.53 -16.45
C PHE A 214 -3.77 2.99 -16.58
N HIS A 215 -2.96 3.84 -17.24
CA HIS A 215 -3.20 5.27 -17.29
C HIS A 215 -4.57 5.65 -17.84
N GLU A 216 -4.99 5.06 -18.95
CA GLU A 216 -6.29 5.35 -19.57
C GLU A 216 -7.46 4.98 -18.65
N ASN A 217 -7.31 3.91 -17.86
CA ASN A 217 -8.26 3.50 -16.83
C ASN A 217 -8.34 4.54 -15.69
N TYR A 218 -7.17 4.99 -15.21
CA TYR A 218 -7.08 6.03 -14.21
C TYR A 218 -7.67 7.36 -14.70
N ASP A 219 -7.30 7.82 -15.89
CA ASP A 219 -7.67 9.13 -16.39
C ASP A 219 -9.18 9.24 -16.66
N SER A 220 -9.78 8.22 -17.27
CA SER A 220 -11.19 8.19 -17.65
C SER A 220 -12.15 7.71 -16.55
N ASN A 221 -11.67 7.36 -15.36
CA ASN A 221 -12.44 6.68 -14.30
C ASN A 221 -13.07 5.36 -14.80
N GLY A 222 -12.34 4.61 -15.62
CA GLY A 222 -12.83 3.34 -16.13
C GLY A 222 -12.97 2.33 -15.00
N VAL A 223 -14.12 1.65 -14.97
CA VAL A 223 -14.39 0.61 -13.96
C VAL A 223 -14.37 -0.75 -14.66
N PRO A 224 -13.46 -1.66 -14.27
CA PRO A 224 -13.47 -3.01 -14.77
C PRO A 224 -14.82 -3.71 -14.54
N SER A 225 -15.25 -4.51 -15.53
CA SER A 225 -16.55 -5.21 -15.46
C SER A 225 -16.63 -6.27 -14.35
N PHE A 226 -15.49 -6.63 -13.76
CA PHE A 226 -15.37 -7.60 -12.67
C PHE A 226 -15.21 -6.95 -11.29
N ASN A 227 -15.28 -5.62 -11.18
CA ASN A 227 -15.30 -4.95 -9.89
C ASN A 227 -16.57 -5.31 -9.11
N THR A 228 -16.44 -5.44 -7.79
CA THR A 228 -17.56 -5.81 -6.90
C THR A 228 -18.58 -4.70 -6.75
N ASP A 229 -18.16 -3.45 -6.72
CA ASP A 229 -19.03 -2.28 -6.56
C ASP A 229 -18.52 -1.11 -7.40
N ARG A 230 -19.29 -0.78 -8.45
CA ARG A 230 -18.99 0.33 -9.34
C ARG A 230 -19.03 1.68 -8.65
N ALA A 231 -20.05 1.91 -7.82
CA ALA A 231 -20.25 3.20 -7.16
C ALA A 231 -19.14 3.45 -6.13
N ALA A 232 -18.80 2.44 -5.34
CA ALA A 232 -17.68 2.49 -4.40
C ALA A 232 -16.35 2.71 -5.12
N THR A 233 -16.10 2.03 -6.27
CA THR A 233 -14.89 2.24 -7.09
C THR A 233 -14.76 3.70 -7.54
N LEU A 234 -15.84 4.30 -8.05
CA LEU A 234 -15.81 5.70 -8.50
C LEU A 234 -15.58 6.68 -7.34
N ALA A 235 -16.19 6.44 -6.18
CA ALA A 235 -15.97 7.24 -4.97
C ALA A 235 -14.51 7.11 -4.48
N SER A 236 -13.96 5.91 -4.52
CA SER A 236 -12.56 5.65 -4.17
C SER A 236 -11.59 6.31 -5.15
N LEU A 237 -11.86 6.27 -6.46
CA LEU A 237 -11.08 6.98 -7.49
C LEU A 237 -11.09 8.48 -7.28
N ASP A 238 -12.25 9.08 -7.03
CA ASP A 238 -12.37 10.51 -6.72
C ASP A 238 -11.54 10.87 -5.50
N ARG A 239 -11.71 10.13 -4.39
CA ARG A 239 -10.93 10.32 -3.16
C ARG A 239 -9.42 10.21 -3.42
N PHE A 240 -8.97 9.16 -4.12
CA PHE A 240 -7.56 8.93 -4.43
C PHE A 240 -6.97 10.08 -5.26
N LYS A 241 -7.65 10.52 -6.31
CA LYS A 241 -7.22 11.64 -7.17
C LYS A 241 -7.13 12.95 -6.39
N ASN A 242 -8.08 13.22 -5.49
CA ASN A 242 -8.04 14.39 -4.63
C ASN A 242 -6.86 14.34 -3.64
N ILE A 243 -6.56 13.19 -3.05
CA ILE A 243 -5.36 12.99 -2.20
C ILE A 243 -4.09 13.22 -3.04
N ALA A 244 -4.00 12.62 -4.23
CA ALA A 244 -2.86 12.78 -5.13
C ALA A 244 -2.59 14.26 -5.47
N LYS A 245 -3.64 14.99 -5.83
CA LYS A 245 -3.58 16.42 -6.12
C LYS A 245 -3.15 17.24 -4.91
N ASN A 246 -3.79 17.03 -3.76
CA ASN A 246 -3.56 17.84 -2.55
C ASN A 246 -2.16 17.64 -1.96
N LEU A 247 -1.59 16.43 -2.12
CA LEU A 247 -0.24 16.09 -1.67
C LEU A 247 0.83 16.30 -2.76
N ASN A 248 0.44 16.72 -3.97
CA ASN A 248 1.33 16.75 -5.14
C ASN A 248 2.11 15.41 -5.27
N ALA A 249 1.38 14.30 -5.14
CA ALA A 249 1.97 12.98 -5.02
C ALA A 249 2.37 12.40 -6.38
N THR A 250 3.46 11.65 -6.40
CA THR A 250 3.76 10.74 -7.51
C THR A 250 2.81 9.56 -7.47
N VAL A 251 1.89 9.48 -8.42
CA VAL A 251 0.97 8.34 -8.56
C VAL A 251 1.70 7.21 -9.30
N ILE A 252 1.65 6.00 -8.76
CA ILE A 252 2.10 4.76 -9.40
C ILE A 252 0.88 3.89 -9.63
N ILE A 253 0.59 3.60 -10.89
CA ILE A 253 -0.42 2.63 -11.29
C ILE A 253 0.27 1.27 -11.36
N GLN A 254 -0.10 0.40 -10.41
CA GLN A 254 0.69 -0.79 -10.05
C GLN A 254 0.88 -1.78 -11.20
N HIS A 255 -0.07 -1.83 -12.15
CA HIS A 255 -0.01 -2.74 -13.30
C HIS A 255 0.48 -2.09 -14.60
N ASP A 256 0.78 -0.78 -14.60
CA ASP A 256 1.23 -0.09 -15.82
C ASP A 256 2.75 -0.11 -15.96
N ALA A 257 3.24 -0.72 -17.03
CA ALA A 257 4.68 -0.78 -17.31
C ALA A 257 5.33 0.60 -17.47
N ARG A 258 4.55 1.63 -17.87
CA ARG A 258 5.01 3.02 -18.00
C ARG A 258 5.40 3.66 -16.66
N ASP A 259 4.92 3.09 -15.55
CA ASP A 259 5.16 3.61 -14.20
C ASP A 259 6.38 2.99 -13.50
N ILE A 260 7.00 1.95 -14.07
CA ILE A 260 8.19 1.30 -13.51
C ILE A 260 9.29 2.32 -13.21
N GLY A 261 9.52 3.25 -14.15
CA GLY A 261 10.58 4.27 -14.05
C GLY A 261 10.30 5.41 -13.07
N LYS A 262 9.14 5.46 -12.43
CA LYS A 262 8.81 6.46 -11.40
C LYS A 262 9.57 6.25 -10.09
N LEU A 263 10.08 5.04 -9.87
CA LEU A 263 11.00 4.70 -8.78
C LEU A 263 12.37 4.29 -9.33
N PRO A 264 13.42 4.35 -8.52
CA PRO A 264 14.74 3.82 -8.90
C PRO A 264 14.66 2.35 -9.31
N ALA A 265 15.49 1.95 -10.28
CA ALA A 265 15.60 0.55 -10.67
C ALA A 265 16.10 -0.31 -9.51
N PHE A 266 15.52 -1.52 -9.35
CA PHE A 266 15.99 -2.52 -8.40
C PHE A 266 17.51 -2.79 -8.57
N PRO A 267 18.31 -2.89 -7.49
CA PRO A 267 17.92 -2.97 -6.07
C PRO A 267 17.87 -1.60 -5.35
N ALA A 268 17.96 -0.47 -6.06
CA ALA A 268 17.93 0.84 -5.44
C ALA A 268 16.54 1.19 -4.90
N SER A 269 16.52 2.03 -3.84
CA SER A 269 15.30 2.49 -3.18
C SER A 269 15.13 4.00 -3.35
N ALA A 270 13.89 4.46 -3.48
CA ALA A 270 13.54 5.86 -3.29
C ALA A 270 13.58 6.23 -1.81
N LYS A 271 13.93 7.50 -1.51
CA LYS A 271 14.07 8.04 -0.15
C LYS A 271 13.25 9.31 0.05
#